data_c268416c638e1a579631b65f34ef8b5a
#
_entry.id   c268416c638e1a579631b65f34ef8b5a
#
_cell.length_a   1.000
_cell.length_b   1.000
_cell.length_c   1.000
_cell.angle_alpha   90.00
_cell.angle_beta   90.00
_cell.angle_gamma   90.00
#
_symmetry.space_group_name_H-M   'P 1'
#
loop_
_entity.id
_entity.type
_entity.pdbx_description
1 polymer ?
#
loop_
_entity_poly.entity_id
_entity_poly.type
_entity_poly.pdbx_seq_one_letter_code
_entity_poly.pdbx_strand_id
1 'polypeptide(L)'
;MLVEAAWHAARTAGPLRAFHQRVAARRGGNVATVAVARKLAVIAWQMLSRGQDYAFARPSLTREKIRKLELATGAERQKGKRIGVWVTKEQHRLDKELAAQAEIAYRRLVQDWQPTTQKGTGAAPGRASRRPSSGQAARQETAPTPAL
;
A
#
# COMPACT_ATOMS: atom_id res chain seq x y z
N MET A 1 -10.30 -10.30 9.79
CA MET A 1 -8.85 -10.55 9.94
C MET A 1 -7.95 -9.36 9.60
N LEU A 2 -7.84 -8.88 8.33
CA LEU A 2 -6.94 -7.73 8.04
C LEU A 2 -7.34 -6.42 8.72
N VAL A 3 -8.62 -6.18 8.95
CA VAL A 3 -9.11 -4.98 9.67
C VAL A 3 -8.70 -5.02 11.13
N GLU A 4 -8.79 -6.17 11.80
CA GLU A 4 -8.31 -6.37 13.18
C GLU A 4 -6.80 -6.15 13.27
N ALA A 5 -6.03 -6.71 12.32
CA ALA A 5 -4.60 -6.46 12.23
C ALA A 5 -4.30 -4.96 12.03
N ALA A 6 -5.13 -4.26 11.26
CA ALA A 6 -4.99 -2.82 11.05
C ALA A 6 -5.25 -2.01 12.34
N TRP A 7 -6.21 -2.42 13.18
CA TRP A 7 -6.42 -1.82 14.49
C TRP A 7 -5.22 -1.98 15.41
N HIS A 8 -4.59 -3.15 15.41
CA HIS A 8 -3.36 -3.38 16.16
C HIS A 8 -2.19 -2.55 15.61
N ALA A 9 -2.04 -2.49 14.29
CA ALA A 9 -1.01 -1.68 13.65
C ALA A 9 -1.18 -0.17 13.94
N ALA A 10 -2.43 0.32 14.01
CA ALA A 10 -2.73 1.70 14.34
C ALA A 10 -2.34 2.10 15.78
N ARG A 11 -2.36 1.14 16.71
CA ARG A 11 -1.98 1.36 18.12
C ARG A 11 -0.49 1.17 18.38
N THR A 12 0.18 0.39 17.54
CA THR A 12 1.58 0.02 17.71
C THR A 12 2.48 1.08 17.06
N ALA A 13 3.50 1.56 17.79
CA ALA A 13 4.46 2.51 17.23
C ALA A 13 5.10 1.95 15.95
N GLY A 14 5.15 2.76 14.91
CA GLY A 14 5.70 2.40 13.62
C GLY A 14 5.08 3.18 12.46
N PRO A 15 5.59 2.99 11.22
CA PRO A 15 5.15 3.73 10.04
C PRO A 15 3.65 3.58 9.74
N LEU A 16 3.06 2.43 10.05
CA LEU A 16 1.63 2.18 9.84
C LEU A 16 0.76 3.02 10.77
N ARG A 17 1.21 3.28 12.01
CA ARG A 17 0.52 4.20 12.93
C ARG A 17 0.54 5.62 12.39
N ALA A 18 1.69 6.10 11.94
CA ALA A 18 1.81 7.43 11.34
C ALA A 18 0.93 7.57 10.09
N PHE A 19 0.88 6.53 9.24
CA PHE A 19 -0.01 6.50 8.09
C PHE A 19 -1.48 6.55 8.51
N HIS A 20 -1.89 5.75 9.50
CA HIS A 20 -3.24 5.77 10.04
C HIS A 20 -3.63 7.17 10.53
N GLN A 21 -2.80 7.80 11.37
CA GLN A 21 -3.05 9.13 11.93
C GLN A 21 -3.23 10.18 10.83
N ARG A 22 -2.38 10.14 9.79
CA ARG A 22 -2.48 11.06 8.65
C ARG A 22 -3.79 10.92 7.89
N VAL A 23 -4.26 9.70 7.66
CA VAL A 23 -5.54 9.45 6.97
C VAL A 23 -6.71 9.80 7.87
N ALA A 24 -6.63 9.44 9.17
CA ALA A 24 -7.67 9.70 10.15
C ALA A 24 -7.96 11.21 10.33
N ALA A 25 -6.93 12.03 10.29
CA ALA A 25 -7.07 13.50 10.36
C ALA A 25 -7.87 14.10 9.19
N ARG A 26 -7.92 13.40 8.04
CA ARG A 26 -8.63 13.87 6.84
C ARG A 26 -9.98 13.22 6.63
N ARG A 27 -10.11 11.93 6.95
CA ARG A 27 -11.24 11.09 6.54
C ARG A 27 -11.88 10.30 7.68
N GLY A 28 -11.40 10.49 8.91
CA GLY A 28 -11.89 9.76 10.08
C GLY A 28 -11.23 8.39 10.28
N GLY A 29 -11.40 7.85 11.51
CA GLY A 29 -10.69 6.66 11.97
C GLY A 29 -11.06 5.37 11.23
N ASN A 30 -12.34 5.17 10.91
CA ASN A 30 -12.78 3.95 10.22
C ASN A 30 -12.19 3.85 8.82
N VAL A 31 -12.18 4.96 8.06
CA VAL A 31 -11.58 5.02 6.73
C VAL A 31 -10.07 4.81 6.81
N ALA A 32 -9.42 5.37 7.82
CA ALA A 32 -7.99 5.16 8.07
C ALA A 32 -7.66 3.69 8.36
N THR A 33 -8.50 3.02 9.13
CA THR A 33 -8.32 1.59 9.43
C THR A 33 -8.42 0.73 8.17
N VAL A 34 -9.40 1.00 7.32
CA VAL A 34 -9.54 0.29 6.02
C VAL A 34 -8.34 0.58 5.11
N ALA A 35 -7.84 1.82 5.09
CA ALA A 35 -6.65 2.17 4.33
C ALA A 35 -5.40 1.43 4.82
N VAL A 36 -5.23 1.27 6.14
CA VAL A 36 -4.14 0.46 6.72
C VAL A 36 -4.32 -1.01 6.38
N ALA A 37 -5.53 -1.56 6.44
CA ALA A 37 -5.81 -2.95 6.07
C ALA A 37 -5.41 -3.24 4.61
N ARG A 38 -5.74 -2.33 3.68
CA ARG A 38 -5.30 -2.41 2.28
C ARG A 38 -3.77 -2.38 2.16
N LYS A 39 -3.11 -1.50 2.90
CA LYS A 39 -1.65 -1.42 2.91
C LYS A 39 -1.00 -2.69 3.45
N LEU A 40 -1.58 -3.29 4.49
CA LEU A 40 -1.14 -4.58 5.02
C LEU A 40 -1.26 -5.71 3.98
N ALA A 41 -2.37 -5.75 3.22
CA ALA A 41 -2.53 -6.72 2.14
C ALA A 41 -1.44 -6.58 1.07
N VAL A 42 -1.13 -5.35 0.65
CA VAL A 42 -0.06 -5.08 -0.33
C VAL A 42 1.31 -5.47 0.23
N ILE A 43 1.58 -5.16 1.50
CA ILE A 43 2.85 -5.55 2.16
C ILE A 43 2.96 -7.08 2.19
N ALA A 44 1.92 -7.78 2.62
CA ALA A 44 1.91 -9.24 2.65
C ALA A 44 2.14 -9.84 1.25
N TRP A 45 1.48 -9.31 0.24
CA TRP A 45 1.70 -9.73 -1.14
C TRP A 45 3.15 -9.51 -1.60
N GLN A 46 3.73 -8.35 -1.30
CA GLN A 46 5.13 -8.06 -1.64
C GLN A 46 6.12 -8.97 -0.91
N MET A 47 5.88 -9.27 0.37
CA MET A 47 6.69 -10.23 1.13
C MET A 47 6.67 -11.61 0.49
N LEU A 48 5.48 -12.09 0.13
CA LEU A 48 5.32 -13.41 -0.49
C LEU A 48 5.92 -13.47 -1.90
N SER A 49 5.73 -12.43 -2.71
CA SER A 49 6.21 -12.42 -4.10
C SER A 49 7.71 -12.16 -4.23
N ARG A 50 8.32 -11.42 -3.30
CA ARG A 50 9.74 -11.07 -3.33
C ARG A 50 10.59 -11.89 -2.38
N GLY A 51 10.00 -12.68 -1.49
CA GLY A 51 10.72 -13.41 -0.44
C GLY A 51 11.48 -12.51 0.54
N GLN A 52 11.00 -11.27 0.73
CA GLN A 52 11.66 -10.30 1.61
C GLN A 52 10.82 -10.05 2.85
N ASP A 53 11.47 -10.03 4.01
CA ASP A 53 10.82 -9.70 5.27
C ASP A 53 10.44 -8.22 5.37
N TYR A 54 9.42 -7.94 6.18
CA TYR A 54 9.02 -6.56 6.44
C TYR A 54 10.08 -5.83 7.25
N ALA A 55 10.67 -4.79 6.67
CA ALA A 55 11.80 -4.05 7.24
C ALA A 55 11.54 -3.42 8.62
N PHE A 56 10.28 -3.14 8.95
CA PHE A 56 9.89 -2.55 10.24
C PHE A 56 9.26 -3.55 11.20
N ALA A 57 9.46 -4.86 10.96
CA ALA A 57 9.07 -5.89 11.92
C ALA A 57 9.92 -5.75 13.19
N ARG A 58 9.32 -6.09 14.33
CA ARG A 58 10.05 -6.16 15.60
C ARG A 58 10.69 -7.54 15.72
N PRO A 59 12.01 -7.67 15.67
CA PRO A 59 12.67 -8.98 15.67
C PRO A 59 12.32 -9.84 16.89
N SER A 60 12.18 -9.22 18.07
CA SER A 60 11.80 -9.92 19.29
C SER A 60 10.42 -10.56 19.22
N LEU A 61 9.42 -9.81 18.73
CA LEU A 61 8.05 -10.31 18.58
C LEU A 61 7.92 -11.35 17.48
N THR A 62 8.64 -11.17 16.38
CA THR A 62 8.67 -12.12 15.27
C THR A 62 9.22 -13.46 15.73
N ARG A 63 10.34 -13.45 16.44
CA ARG A 63 10.98 -14.63 17.00
C ARG A 63 10.08 -15.39 17.99
N GLU A 64 9.37 -14.66 18.85
CA GLU A 64 8.41 -15.25 19.78
C GLU A 64 7.24 -15.92 19.05
N LYS A 65 6.70 -15.27 18.01
CA LYS A 65 5.60 -15.83 17.20
C LYS A 65 6.04 -17.05 16.41
N ILE A 66 7.21 -17.02 15.78
CA ILE A 66 7.77 -18.18 15.08
C ILE A 66 7.90 -19.36 16.05
N ARG A 67 8.47 -19.11 17.23
CA ARG A 67 8.60 -20.18 18.23
C ARG A 67 7.27 -20.76 18.68
N LYS A 68 6.24 -19.93 18.83
CA LYS A 68 4.88 -20.41 19.13
C LYS A 68 4.32 -21.31 18.02
N LEU A 69 4.56 -20.93 16.76
CA LEU A 69 4.14 -21.73 15.60
C LEU A 69 4.90 -23.05 15.53
N GLU A 70 6.21 -23.05 15.72
CA GLU A 70 7.02 -24.27 15.79
C GLU A 70 6.51 -25.24 16.84
N LEU A 71 6.18 -24.73 18.05
CA LEU A 71 5.62 -25.56 19.12
C LEU A 71 4.21 -26.08 18.78
N ALA A 72 3.41 -25.32 18.06
CA ALA A 72 2.09 -25.76 17.61
C ALA A 72 2.18 -26.84 16.51
N THR A 73 3.23 -26.84 15.71
CA THR A 73 3.50 -27.86 14.68
C THR A 73 4.22 -29.09 15.21
N GLY A 74 4.44 -29.20 16.53
CA GLY A 74 5.00 -30.38 17.18
C GLY A 74 6.50 -30.34 17.46
N ALA A 75 7.12 -29.15 17.38
CA ALA A 75 8.53 -29.00 17.75
C ALA A 75 8.75 -29.35 19.24
N GLU A 76 9.88 -29.97 19.54
CA GLU A 76 10.22 -30.45 20.87
C GLU A 76 10.30 -29.32 21.90
N ARG A 77 9.61 -29.50 23.03
CA ARG A 77 9.66 -28.59 24.19
C ARG A 77 10.90 -28.88 25.02
N GLN A 78 11.81 -27.95 25.09
CA GLN A 78 12.93 -28.06 26.03
C GLN A 78 12.42 -27.93 27.48
N LYS A 79 12.57 -29.00 28.27
CA LYS A 79 12.24 -29.01 29.70
C LYS A 79 13.02 -27.91 30.43
N GLY A 80 12.34 -27.13 31.27
CA GLY A 80 12.96 -26.12 32.12
C GLY A 80 13.16 -24.73 31.49
N LYS A 81 12.99 -24.56 30.17
CA LYS A 81 12.96 -23.23 29.56
C LYS A 81 11.54 -22.73 29.43
N ARG A 82 11.26 -21.53 29.93
CA ARG A 82 10.01 -20.81 29.66
C ARG A 82 9.75 -20.79 28.17
N ILE A 83 8.47 -20.95 27.79
CA ILE A 83 8.02 -20.86 26.40
C ILE A 83 8.40 -19.48 25.86
N GLY A 84 9.41 -19.43 25.01
CA GLY A 84 9.86 -18.21 24.36
C GLY A 84 11.37 -18.11 24.32
N VAL A 85 11.87 -17.54 23.25
CA VAL A 85 13.26 -17.05 23.23
C VAL A 85 13.32 -15.95 24.28
N TRP A 86 14.21 -16.06 25.24
CA TRP A 86 14.43 -15.02 26.24
C TRP A 86 14.82 -13.72 25.51
N VAL A 87 13.83 -12.89 25.29
CA VAL A 87 14.08 -11.53 24.83
C VAL A 87 14.31 -10.72 26.10
N THR A 88 15.50 -10.19 26.27
CA THR A 88 15.84 -9.35 27.40
C THR A 88 14.98 -8.08 27.39
N LYS A 89 14.71 -7.50 28.55
CA LYS A 89 14.03 -6.19 28.63
C LYS A 89 14.72 -5.12 27.77
N GLU A 90 16.02 -5.21 27.62
CA GLU A 90 16.83 -4.33 26.79
C GLU A 90 16.52 -4.49 25.30
N GLN A 91 16.40 -5.72 24.80
CA GLN A 91 16.02 -5.97 23.41
C GLN A 91 14.64 -5.45 23.10
N HIS A 92 13.68 -5.63 24.01
CA HIS A 92 12.35 -5.04 23.86
C HIS A 92 12.39 -3.50 23.83
N ARG A 93 13.24 -2.88 24.65
CA ARG A 93 13.43 -1.43 24.65
C ARG A 93 14.00 -0.96 23.31
N LEU A 94 15.08 -1.58 22.86
CA LEU A 94 15.71 -1.28 21.57
C LEU A 94 14.72 -1.45 20.40
N ASP A 95 13.94 -2.51 20.36
CA ASP A 95 12.91 -2.72 19.34
C ASP A 95 11.84 -1.61 19.34
N LYS A 96 11.48 -1.12 20.53
CA LYS A 96 10.55 0.01 20.65
C LYS A 96 11.17 1.31 20.12
N GLU A 97 12.42 1.56 20.47
CA GLU A 97 13.16 2.74 20.01
C GLU A 97 13.32 2.73 18.49
N LEU A 98 13.70 1.59 17.90
CA LEU A 98 13.79 1.44 16.45
C LEU A 98 12.44 1.67 15.75
N ALA A 99 11.36 1.15 16.32
CA ALA A 99 10.02 1.37 15.78
C ALA A 99 9.59 2.85 15.87
N ALA A 100 9.96 3.54 16.95
CA ALA A 100 9.69 4.97 17.11
C ALA A 100 10.53 5.81 16.12
N GLN A 101 11.80 5.47 15.93
CA GLN A 101 12.68 6.11 14.95
C GLN A 101 12.13 5.93 13.53
N ALA A 102 11.71 4.71 13.17
CA ALA A 102 11.10 4.43 11.88
C ALA A 102 9.79 5.23 11.65
N GLU A 103 9.00 5.43 12.70
CA GLU A 103 7.79 6.26 12.63
C GLU A 103 8.14 7.73 12.37
N ILE A 104 9.15 8.26 13.07
CA ILE A 104 9.62 9.65 12.88
C ILE A 104 10.19 9.83 11.47
N ALA A 105 11.01 8.88 11.01
CA ALA A 105 11.59 8.91 9.67
C ALA A 105 10.49 8.90 8.59
N TYR A 106 9.46 8.07 8.76
CA TYR A 106 8.32 8.07 7.84
C TYR A 106 7.56 9.41 7.84
N ARG A 107 7.35 10.03 9.01
CA ARG A 107 6.70 11.35 9.10
C ARG A 107 7.49 12.41 8.36
N ARG A 108 8.82 12.46 8.54
CA ARG A 108 9.71 13.39 7.82
C ARG A 108 9.62 13.17 6.32
N LEU A 109 9.78 11.92 5.87
CA LEU A 109 9.69 11.57 4.45
C LEU A 109 8.37 12.03 3.81
N VAL A 110 7.27 11.97 4.55
CA VAL A 110 5.97 12.45 4.06
C VAL A 110 5.88 13.97 4.04
N GLN A 111 6.50 14.66 5.01
CA GLN A 111 6.54 16.13 5.04
C GLN A 111 7.42 16.70 3.92
N ASP A 112 8.56 16.07 3.70
CA ASP A 112 9.54 16.49 2.69
C ASP A 112 9.16 16.01 1.28
N TRP A 113 8.17 15.11 1.17
CA TRP A 113 7.74 14.58 -0.10
C TRP A 113 7.06 15.65 -0.95
N GLN A 114 7.75 16.08 -1.99
CA GLN A 114 7.20 16.92 -3.04
C GLN A 114 6.68 16.02 -4.16
N PRO A 115 5.42 16.18 -4.61
CA PRO A 115 4.97 15.46 -5.79
C PRO A 115 5.91 15.85 -6.93
N THR A 116 6.59 14.88 -7.50
CA THR A 116 7.29 15.10 -8.77
C THR A 116 6.23 15.55 -9.75
N THR A 117 6.25 16.83 -10.09
CA THR A 117 5.45 17.35 -11.19
C THR A 117 6.00 16.63 -12.40
N GLN A 118 5.44 15.46 -12.72
CA GLN A 118 5.61 14.94 -14.06
C GLN A 118 5.03 16.03 -14.95
N LYS A 119 5.90 16.80 -15.57
CA LYS A 119 5.63 17.42 -16.85
C LYS A 119 5.35 16.24 -17.78
N GLY A 120 4.21 15.67 -17.62
CA GLY A 120 3.60 14.76 -18.58
C GLY A 120 3.17 15.59 -19.75
N THR A 121 4.09 15.88 -20.60
CA THR A 121 3.86 16.05 -22.02
C THR A 121 3.38 14.71 -22.58
N GLY A 122 2.28 14.27 -22.10
CA GLY A 122 1.42 13.30 -22.72
C GLY A 122 0.19 14.04 -23.19
N ALA A 123 0.34 14.94 -24.14
CA ALA A 123 -0.77 15.32 -25.01
C ALA A 123 -1.25 14.02 -25.63
N ALA A 124 -2.33 13.48 -25.11
CA ALA A 124 -3.07 12.42 -25.77
C ALA A 124 -3.35 12.91 -27.19
N PRO A 125 -3.02 12.15 -28.26
CA PRO A 125 -3.37 12.53 -29.60
C PRO A 125 -4.88 12.70 -29.62
N GLY A 126 -5.33 13.91 -29.92
CA GLY A 126 -6.72 14.30 -29.93
C GLY A 126 -7.53 13.27 -30.71
N ARG A 127 -8.46 12.68 -30.04
CA ARG A 127 -9.52 11.88 -30.65
C ARG A 127 -10.28 12.81 -31.59
N ALA A 128 -9.87 12.82 -32.87
CA ALA A 128 -10.56 13.52 -33.92
C ALA A 128 -12.02 13.11 -33.86
N SER A 129 -12.88 14.02 -33.44
CA SER A 129 -14.32 13.84 -33.52
C SER A 129 -14.68 13.76 -35.00
N ARG A 130 -14.91 12.57 -35.48
CA ARG A 130 -15.60 12.37 -36.75
C ARG A 130 -17.03 12.89 -36.57
N ARG A 131 -17.25 14.12 -36.94
CA ARG A 131 -18.57 14.62 -37.28
C ARG A 131 -19.02 13.88 -38.55
N PRO A 132 -20.17 13.24 -38.59
CA PRO A 132 -20.78 12.84 -39.84
C PRO A 132 -21.26 14.10 -40.55
N SER A 133 -20.65 14.46 -41.66
CA SER A 133 -21.17 15.44 -42.57
C SER A 133 -22.45 14.87 -43.23
N SER A 134 -23.57 15.41 -42.85
CA SER A 134 -24.82 15.24 -43.52
C SER A 134 -24.66 15.72 -44.98
N GLY A 135 -24.84 14.78 -45.91
CA GLY A 135 -24.82 15.07 -47.35
C GLY A 135 -26.00 15.97 -47.74
N GLN A 136 -25.66 17.07 -48.35
CA GLN A 136 -26.59 17.76 -49.25
C GLN A 136 -26.30 17.26 -50.66
N ALA A 137 -27.22 16.47 -51.14
CA ALA A 137 -27.34 16.13 -52.55
C ALA A 137 -27.75 17.39 -53.35
N ALA A 138 -26.85 17.95 -54.07
CA ALA A 138 -27.17 18.91 -55.11
C ALA A 138 -27.49 18.13 -56.39
N ARG A 139 -28.73 18.17 -56.80
CA ARG A 139 -29.18 17.81 -58.13
C ARG A 139 -28.50 18.75 -59.12
N GLN A 140 -27.76 18.20 -60.07
CA GLN A 140 -27.45 18.87 -61.32
C GLN A 140 -28.12 18.10 -62.46
N GLU A 141 -29.00 18.82 -63.03
CA GLU A 141 -29.80 18.56 -64.23
C GLU A 141 -28.87 18.49 -65.44
N THR A 142 -28.91 17.41 -66.17
CA THR A 142 -28.16 17.27 -67.43
C THR A 142 -29.16 17.55 -68.59
N ALA A 143 -28.86 18.62 -69.32
CA ALA A 143 -29.50 18.93 -70.58
C ALA A 143 -29.01 18.01 -71.73
N PRO A 144 -29.79 17.82 -72.76
CA PRO A 144 -29.56 16.76 -73.78
C PRO A 144 -28.64 17.22 -74.90
N THR A 145 -27.88 16.29 -75.41
CA THR A 145 -27.05 16.40 -76.60
C THR A 145 -27.89 16.14 -77.86
N PRO A 146 -27.78 16.92 -78.93
CA PRO A 146 -28.29 16.56 -80.25
C PRO A 146 -27.29 15.78 -81.03
N ALA A 147 -27.84 14.96 -81.94
CA ALA A 147 -27.22 14.05 -82.89
C ALA A 147 -26.35 14.75 -83.97
N LEU A 148 -25.35 13.97 -84.37
CA LEU A 148 -25.06 13.62 -85.81
C LEU A 148 -24.09 12.42 -85.78
#